data_81483748aaada71bbae465e66cffe7c2
#
_entry.id   81483748aaada71bbae465e66cffe7c2
#
_cell.length_a   1.000
_cell.length_b   1.000
_cell.length_c   1.000
_cell.angle_alpha   90.00
_cell.angle_beta   90.00
_cell.angle_gamma   90.00
#
_symmetry.space_group_name_H-M   'P 1'
#
loop_
_entity.id
_entity.type
_entity.pdbx_description
1 polymer ?
#
loop_
_entity_poly.entity_id
_entity_poly.type
_entity_poly.pdbx_seq_one_letter_code
_entity_poly.pdbx_strand_id
1 'polypeptide(L)'
;MLVLGIESSCDETGVALYDTDRGLRSQALHSQVAMHEQYGGVVPELASRDHIRRVLPLTDQVLREASANRADLDAIAYTAGPGLIGALLVGASVATATAWALGIPAI
;
A
#
# COMPACT_ATOMS: atom_id res chain seq x y z
N MET A 1 15.08 6.43 -9.92
CA MET A 1 13.81 6.91 -9.33
C MET A 1 13.29 5.87 -8.35
N LEU A 2 12.99 6.29 -7.15
CA LEU A 2 12.50 5.42 -6.08
C LEU A 2 11.00 5.60 -5.92
N VAL A 3 10.23 4.51 -6.08
CA VAL A 3 8.77 4.53 -6.08
C VAL A 3 8.24 3.64 -4.96
N LEU A 4 7.32 4.16 -4.16
CA LEU A 4 6.56 3.39 -3.19
C LEU A 4 5.25 2.94 -3.85
N GLY A 5 5.00 1.64 -3.88
CA GLY A 5 3.76 1.07 -4.42
C GLY A 5 2.83 0.60 -3.31
N ILE A 6 1.55 0.92 -3.42
CA ILE A 6 0.51 0.54 -2.46
C ILE A 6 -0.59 -0.22 -3.16
N GLU A 7 -0.91 -1.40 -2.65
CA GLU A 7 -1.99 -2.25 -3.15
C GLU A 7 -2.98 -2.55 -2.04
N SER A 8 -4.25 -2.19 -2.25
CA SER A 8 -5.32 -2.42 -1.28
C SER A 8 -6.65 -2.77 -1.95
N SER A 9 -6.61 -3.47 -3.08
CA SER A 9 -7.80 -3.66 -3.93
C SER A 9 -8.85 -4.62 -3.37
N CYS A 10 -8.48 -5.58 -2.51
CA CYS A 10 -9.42 -6.59 -1.99
C CYS A 10 -9.06 -7.04 -0.57
N ASP A 11 -8.44 -8.20 -0.44
CA ASP A 11 -8.22 -8.88 0.84
C ASP A 11 -6.75 -8.97 1.27
N GLU A 12 -5.88 -8.28 0.56
CA GLU A 12 -4.46 -8.18 0.90
C GLU A 12 -4.02 -6.72 0.89
N THR A 13 -3.18 -6.36 1.85
CA THR A 13 -2.50 -5.06 1.84
C THR A 13 -1.06 -5.29 1.46
N GLY A 14 -0.63 -4.75 0.33
CA GLY A 14 0.73 -4.87 -0.16
C GLY A 14 1.39 -3.50 -0.24
N VAL A 15 2.66 -3.44 0.16
CA VAL A 15 3.49 -2.26 0.00
C VAL A 15 4.85 -2.72 -0.52
N ALA A 16 5.37 -2.02 -1.52
CA ALA A 16 6.66 -2.34 -2.11
C ALA A 16 7.44 -1.07 -2.38
N LEU A 17 8.75 -1.18 -2.31
CA LEU A 17 9.67 -0.13 -2.68
C LEU A 17 10.46 -0.58 -3.90
N TYR A 18 10.34 0.15 -4.99
CA TYR A 18 10.94 -0.18 -6.28
C TYR A 18 11.83 0.96 -6.77
N ASP A 19 13.03 0.60 -7.18
CA ASP A 19 13.98 1.52 -7.79
C ASP A 19 14.04 1.24 -9.29
N THR A 20 13.79 2.25 -10.12
CA THR A 20 13.81 2.07 -11.58
C THR A 20 15.16 1.62 -12.12
N ASP A 21 16.24 1.83 -11.37
CA ASP A 21 17.60 1.40 -11.77
C ASP A 21 18.00 0.08 -11.14
N ARG A 22 17.57 -0.19 -9.89
CA ARG A 22 18.01 -1.35 -9.13
C ARG A 22 16.95 -2.46 -8.99
N GLY A 23 15.69 -2.17 -9.33
CA GLY A 23 14.58 -3.11 -9.19
C GLY A 23 13.93 -3.08 -7.81
N LEU A 24 13.32 -4.19 -7.44
CA LEU A 24 12.60 -4.32 -6.16
C LEU A 24 13.59 -4.23 -4.99
N ARG A 25 13.37 -3.26 -4.11
CA ARG A 25 14.21 -3.01 -2.95
C ARG A 25 13.70 -3.73 -1.69
N SER A 26 12.40 -3.69 -1.48
CA SER A 26 11.74 -4.36 -0.35
C SER A 26 10.25 -4.47 -0.63
N GLN A 27 9.60 -5.42 0.03
CA GLN A 27 8.15 -5.57 -0.04
C GLN A 27 7.62 -6.22 1.23
N ALA A 28 6.36 -5.92 1.55
CA ALA A 28 5.65 -6.50 2.66
C ALA A 28 4.19 -6.71 2.29
N LEU A 29 3.62 -7.81 2.74
CA LEU A 29 2.25 -8.19 2.43
C LEU A 29 1.56 -8.66 3.70
N HIS A 30 0.31 -8.21 3.90
CA HIS A 30 -0.56 -8.73 4.94
C HIS A 30 -1.83 -9.28 4.29
N SER A 31 -2.11 -10.58 4.51
CA SER A 31 -3.31 -11.22 4.00
C SER A 31 -4.43 -11.22 5.02
N GLN A 32 -5.65 -10.96 4.57
CA GLN A 32 -6.86 -10.99 5.39
C GLN A 32 -7.63 -12.32 5.23
N VAL A 33 -7.07 -13.31 4.54
CA VAL A 33 -7.77 -14.57 4.21
C VAL A 33 -8.36 -15.22 5.46
N ALA A 34 -7.58 -15.37 6.54
CA ALA A 34 -8.05 -15.99 7.76
C ALA A 34 -9.22 -15.22 8.41
N MET A 35 -9.22 -13.90 8.33
CA MET A 35 -10.30 -13.06 8.86
C MET A 35 -11.60 -13.27 8.10
N HIS A 36 -11.54 -13.37 6.78
CA HIS A 36 -12.72 -13.51 5.93
C HIS A 36 -13.28 -14.93 5.85
N GLU A 37 -12.47 -15.94 6.10
CA GLU A 37 -12.89 -17.36 6.05
C GLU A 37 -14.08 -17.64 6.93
N GLN A 38 -14.13 -17.08 8.13
CA GLN A 38 -15.23 -17.29 9.07
C GLN A 38 -16.58 -16.76 8.56
N TYR A 39 -16.57 -15.90 7.54
CA TYR A 39 -17.78 -15.34 6.91
C TYR A 39 -18.07 -15.97 5.54
N GLY A 40 -17.28 -16.94 5.11
CA GLY A 40 -17.45 -17.61 3.83
C GLY A 40 -16.98 -16.82 2.61
N GLY A 41 -16.34 -15.67 2.81
CA GLY A 41 -15.82 -14.83 1.74
C GLY A 41 -15.49 -13.43 2.23
N VAL A 42 -15.01 -12.58 1.33
CA VAL A 42 -14.57 -11.22 1.67
C VAL A 42 -15.75 -10.37 2.14
N VAL A 43 -15.57 -9.72 3.30
CA VAL A 43 -16.50 -8.73 3.83
C VAL A 43 -15.92 -7.35 3.55
N PRO A 44 -16.48 -6.57 2.59
CA PRO A 44 -15.85 -5.32 2.12
C PRO A 44 -15.54 -4.29 3.22
N GLU A 45 -16.45 -4.13 4.19
CA GLU A 45 -16.23 -3.18 5.29
C GLU A 45 -15.06 -3.59 6.17
N LEU A 46 -14.92 -4.88 6.49
CA LEU A 46 -13.82 -5.39 7.28
C LEU A 46 -12.50 -5.27 6.51
N ALA A 47 -12.54 -5.50 5.19
CA ALA A 47 -11.37 -5.33 4.34
C ALA A 47 -10.85 -3.88 4.40
N SER A 48 -11.74 -2.90 4.24
CA SER A 48 -11.37 -1.48 4.31
C SER A 48 -10.74 -1.12 5.65
N ARG A 49 -11.34 -1.56 6.75
CA ARG A 49 -10.81 -1.29 8.09
C ARG A 49 -9.43 -1.89 8.30
N ASP A 50 -9.20 -3.10 7.81
CA ASP A 50 -7.89 -3.74 7.97
C ASP A 50 -6.81 -3.05 7.13
N HIS A 51 -7.13 -2.62 5.90
CA HIS A 51 -6.21 -1.84 5.08
C HIS A 51 -5.75 -0.57 5.80
N ILE A 52 -6.68 0.14 6.45
CA ILE A 52 -6.36 1.36 7.23
C ILE A 52 -5.33 1.05 8.30
N ARG A 53 -5.42 -0.10 8.96
CA ARG A 53 -4.50 -0.51 10.01
C ARG A 53 -3.13 -0.92 9.50
N ARG A 54 -3.04 -1.40 8.24
CA ARG A 54 -1.84 -2.06 7.73
C ARG A 54 -0.95 -1.17 6.87
N VAL A 55 -1.54 -0.23 6.12
CA VAL A 55 -0.79 0.54 5.12
C VAL A 55 0.41 1.27 5.71
N LEU A 56 0.26 2.01 6.79
CA LEU A 56 1.36 2.77 7.37
C LEU A 56 2.42 1.88 8.03
N PRO A 57 2.06 0.88 8.86
CA PRO A 57 3.06 -0.05 9.39
C PRO A 57 3.84 -0.80 8.32
N LEU A 58 3.18 -1.24 7.24
CA LEU A 58 3.87 -1.90 6.13
C LEU A 58 4.78 -0.94 5.37
N THR A 59 4.36 0.31 5.20
CA THR A 59 5.20 1.35 4.60
C THR A 59 6.46 1.58 5.43
N ASP A 60 6.33 1.71 6.74
CA ASP A 60 7.48 1.86 7.64
C ASP A 60 8.42 0.64 7.55
N GLN A 61 7.85 -0.54 7.46
CA GLN A 61 8.62 -1.78 7.33
C GLN A 61 9.45 -1.80 6.05
N VAL A 62 8.85 -1.51 4.89
CA VAL A 62 9.59 -1.57 3.62
C VAL A 62 10.66 -0.50 3.53
N LEU A 63 10.41 0.70 4.06
CA LEU A 63 11.42 1.76 4.11
C LEU A 63 12.59 1.35 5.01
N ARG A 64 12.30 0.80 6.18
CA ARG A 64 13.32 0.35 7.12
C ARG A 64 14.17 -0.78 6.55
N GLU A 65 13.54 -1.77 5.92
CA GLU A 65 14.24 -2.90 5.31
C GLU A 65 15.15 -2.49 4.15
N ALA A 66 14.79 -1.43 3.44
CA ALA A 66 15.59 -0.89 2.34
C ALA A 66 16.59 0.18 2.81
N SER A 67 16.62 0.51 4.09
CA SER A 67 17.42 1.61 4.65
C SER A 67 17.14 2.94 3.94
N ALA A 68 15.87 3.19 3.60
CA ALA A 68 15.42 4.38 2.90
C ALA A 68 14.55 5.25 3.80
N ASN A 69 14.48 6.53 3.50
CA ASN A 69 13.62 7.50 4.17
C ASN A 69 12.51 7.96 3.23
N ARG A 70 11.43 8.49 3.79
CA ARG A 70 10.35 9.06 2.98
C ARG A 70 10.85 10.17 2.04
N ALA A 71 11.82 10.94 2.50
CA ALA A 71 12.42 12.02 1.69
C ALA A 71 13.16 11.51 0.43
N ASP A 72 13.50 10.21 0.39
CA ASP A 72 14.16 9.60 -0.77
C ASP A 72 13.17 9.23 -1.87
N LEU A 73 11.87 9.24 -1.59
CA LEU A 73 10.84 8.84 -2.55
C LEU A 73 10.66 9.88 -3.64
N ASP A 74 10.57 9.41 -4.88
CA ASP A 74 10.34 10.25 -6.05
C ASP A 74 8.89 10.23 -6.54
N ALA A 75 8.16 9.15 -6.25
CA ALA A 75 6.75 9.00 -6.61
C ALA A 75 6.09 7.94 -5.73
N ILE A 76 4.76 8.00 -5.66
CA ILE A 76 3.95 6.95 -5.02
C ILE A 76 2.98 6.41 -6.05
N ALA A 77 2.99 5.10 -6.27
CA ALA A 77 2.05 4.39 -7.13
C ALA A 77 1.01 3.66 -6.27
N TYR A 78 -0.20 3.56 -6.75
CA TYR A 78 -1.26 2.84 -6.04
C TYR A 78 -2.21 2.15 -7.01
N THR A 79 -2.84 1.07 -6.55
CA THR A 79 -3.86 0.40 -7.34
C THR A 79 -5.13 1.25 -7.36
N ALA A 80 -5.51 1.71 -8.56
CA ALA A 80 -6.71 2.52 -8.76
C ALA A 80 -7.95 1.68 -9.09
N GLY A 81 -7.76 0.45 -9.54
CA GLY A 81 -8.81 -0.50 -9.91
C GLY A 81 -8.27 -1.61 -10.82
N PRO A 82 -9.06 -2.68 -11.07
CA PRO A 82 -10.35 -2.97 -10.43
C PRO A 82 -10.20 -3.45 -8.98
N GLY A 83 -11.29 -3.42 -8.22
CA GLY A 83 -11.32 -3.91 -6.85
C GLY A 83 -12.52 -3.41 -6.05
N LEU A 84 -12.51 -3.67 -4.75
CA LEU A 84 -13.54 -3.18 -3.84
C LEU A 84 -13.34 -1.69 -3.60
N ILE A 85 -14.38 -0.88 -3.85
CA ILE A 85 -14.24 0.58 -3.83
C ILE A 85 -13.74 1.12 -2.49
N GLY A 86 -14.26 0.63 -1.37
CA GLY A 86 -13.81 1.07 -0.04
C GLY A 86 -12.35 0.69 0.24
N ALA A 87 -11.94 -0.49 -0.19
CA ALA A 87 -10.55 -0.94 -0.06
C ALA A 87 -9.61 -0.12 -0.94
N LEU A 88 -9.99 0.11 -2.20
CA LEU A 88 -9.22 0.95 -3.14
C LEU A 88 -9.03 2.37 -2.60
N LEU A 89 -10.07 2.95 -1.99
CA LEU A 89 -10.01 4.30 -1.44
C LEU A 89 -8.96 4.44 -0.34
N VAL A 90 -8.70 3.40 0.43
CA VAL A 90 -7.68 3.44 1.49
C VAL A 90 -6.30 3.68 0.88
N GLY A 91 -5.89 2.84 -0.07
CA GLY A 91 -4.60 2.99 -0.73
C GLY A 91 -4.47 4.30 -1.49
N ALA A 92 -5.52 4.67 -2.24
CA ALA A 92 -5.55 5.93 -2.99
C ALA A 92 -5.42 7.15 -2.06
N SER A 93 -6.14 7.15 -0.93
CA SER A 93 -6.11 8.27 0.02
C SER A 93 -4.74 8.40 0.69
N VAL A 94 -4.16 7.31 1.15
CA VAL A 94 -2.83 7.32 1.76
C VAL A 94 -1.77 7.73 0.76
N ALA A 95 -1.83 7.18 -0.46
CA ALA A 95 -0.87 7.51 -1.51
C ALA A 95 -0.92 8.99 -1.89
N THR A 96 -2.12 9.53 -2.14
CA THR A 96 -2.27 10.92 -2.55
C THR A 96 -1.92 11.90 -1.44
N ALA A 97 -2.32 11.62 -0.21
CA ALA A 97 -1.99 12.46 0.95
C ALA A 97 -0.48 12.49 1.21
N THR A 98 0.18 11.32 1.15
CA THR A 98 1.62 11.22 1.37
C THR A 98 2.39 11.90 0.23
N ALA A 99 1.97 11.69 -1.01
CA ALA A 99 2.59 12.34 -2.17
C ALA A 99 2.47 13.85 -2.08
N TRP A 100 1.30 14.36 -1.71
CA TRP A 100 1.08 15.77 -1.51
C TRP A 100 1.99 16.35 -0.41
N ALA A 101 2.06 15.66 0.74
CA ALA A 101 2.91 16.09 1.85
C ALA A 101 4.38 16.14 1.49
N LEU A 102 4.85 15.21 0.65
CA LEU A 102 6.25 15.14 0.21
C LEU A 102 6.54 15.98 -1.04
N GLY A 103 5.52 16.53 -1.69
CA GLY A 103 5.70 17.31 -2.92
C GLY A 103 6.10 16.46 -4.13
N ILE A 104 5.66 15.19 -4.17
CA ILE A 104 5.97 14.24 -5.24
C ILE A 104 4.68 13.74 -5.91
N PRO A 105 4.75 13.19 -7.14
CA PRO A 105 3.55 12.71 -7.82
C PRO A 105 2.99 11.42 -7.22
N ALA A 106 1.65 11.29 -7.25
CA ALA A 106 0.93 10.04 -7.06
C ALA A 106 0.47 9.53 -8.43
N ILE A 107 0.70 8.27 -8.70
CA ILE A 107 0.49 7.69 -10.02
C ILE A 107 -0.58 6.60 -9.99
#